data_500e9c137d7ac4cbc2218a5649e5f48a
#
_entry.id   500e9c137d7ac4cbc2218a5649e5f48a
#
_cell.length_a   1.000
_cell.length_b   1.000
_cell.length_c   1.000
_cell.angle_alpha   90.00
_cell.angle_beta   90.00
_cell.angle_gamma   90.00
#
_symmetry.space_group_name_H-M   'P 1'
#
loop_
_entity.id
_entity.type
_entity.pdbx_description
1 polymer ?
#
loop_
_entity_poly.entity_id
_entity_poly.type
_entity_poly.pdbx_seq_one_letter_code
_entity_poly.pdbx_strand_id
1 'polypeptide(L)'
;ESAPRVATIIPTWQEEEHIERCLRSLMLQSYPATAHQILVIDGGSTDSTVEIVDRLAKESRELDGPEIILLENPARFVPHARNLALEYLQPDTEYILEMIGHAWVPADHIQIRVERMQKIEGEIGRKIGGLGSIVIESDLPLQKVGKWIEATLSCPLGGSGQFARFKKEGPTKTP
;
A
#
# COMPACT_ATOMS: atom_id res chain seq x y z
N GLU A 1 -3.61 -1.42 25.37
CA GLU A 1 -3.16 -0.32 24.48
C GLU A 1 -3.97 -0.40 23.19
N SER A 2 -4.42 0.72 22.66
CA SER A 2 -5.10 0.78 21.37
C SER A 2 -4.10 0.49 20.25
N ALA A 3 -4.56 -0.18 19.17
CA ALA A 3 -3.72 -0.41 18.00
C ALA A 3 -3.24 0.93 17.40
N PRO A 4 -1.97 1.05 16.99
CA PRO A 4 -1.45 2.25 16.32
C PRO A 4 -2.26 2.59 15.06
N ARG A 5 -2.50 3.87 14.80
CA ARG A 5 -3.23 4.26 13.59
C ARG A 5 -2.35 4.16 12.35
N VAL A 6 -2.89 3.50 11.32
CA VAL A 6 -2.25 3.31 10.02
C VAL A 6 -3.06 4.01 8.94
N ALA A 7 -2.40 4.78 8.08
CA ALA A 7 -2.99 5.29 6.85
C ALA A 7 -2.38 4.57 5.64
N THR A 8 -3.23 3.99 4.77
CA THR A 8 -2.78 3.47 3.48
C THR A 8 -2.98 4.53 2.42
N ILE A 9 -1.93 4.87 1.68
CA ILE A 9 -1.93 5.87 0.59
C ILE A 9 -1.82 5.14 -0.74
N ILE A 10 -2.76 5.41 -1.66
CA ILE A 10 -2.86 4.75 -2.97
C ILE A 10 -2.98 5.82 -4.06
N PRO A 11 -1.85 6.31 -4.61
CA PRO A 11 -1.90 7.09 -5.84
C PRO A 11 -2.46 6.23 -6.98
N THR A 12 -3.47 6.74 -7.68
CA THR A 12 -4.27 5.96 -8.63
C THR A 12 -4.49 6.74 -9.92
N TRP A 13 -4.44 6.04 -11.07
CA TRP A 13 -4.81 6.57 -12.37
C TRP A 13 -5.11 5.44 -13.35
N GLN A 14 -6.35 5.38 -13.90
CA GLN A 14 -6.81 4.36 -14.86
C GLN A 14 -6.59 2.92 -14.33
N GLU A 15 -7.17 2.60 -13.19
CA GLU A 15 -6.98 1.31 -12.49
C GLU A 15 -8.30 0.51 -12.36
N GLU A 16 -9.28 0.73 -13.26
CA GLU A 16 -10.60 0.06 -13.17
C GLU A 16 -10.53 -1.47 -13.10
N GLU A 17 -9.51 -2.08 -13.74
CA GLU A 17 -9.33 -3.54 -13.73
C GLU A 17 -8.82 -4.08 -12.38
N HIS A 18 -8.21 -3.24 -11.54
CA HIS A 18 -7.43 -3.71 -10.39
C HIS A 18 -7.84 -3.08 -9.07
N ILE A 19 -8.31 -1.83 -9.07
CA ILE A 19 -8.56 -1.04 -7.84
C ILE A 19 -9.56 -1.72 -6.89
N GLU A 20 -10.55 -2.45 -7.40
CA GLU A 20 -11.49 -3.18 -6.56
C GLU A 20 -10.79 -4.26 -5.74
N ARG A 21 -9.92 -5.06 -6.37
CA ARG A 21 -9.16 -6.11 -5.68
C ARG A 21 -8.20 -5.51 -4.64
N CYS A 22 -7.55 -4.40 -4.98
CA CYS A 22 -6.69 -3.66 -4.07
C CYS A 22 -7.45 -3.25 -2.81
N LEU A 23 -8.55 -2.51 -2.96
CA LEU A 23 -9.33 -2.00 -1.84
C LEU A 23 -9.99 -3.12 -1.02
N ARG A 24 -10.53 -4.16 -1.65
CA ARG A 24 -11.07 -5.31 -0.92
C ARG A 24 -10.02 -5.99 -0.06
N SER A 25 -8.78 -6.11 -0.53
CA SER A 25 -7.70 -6.70 0.27
C SER A 25 -7.36 -5.86 1.51
N LEU A 26 -7.57 -4.54 1.45
CA LEU A 26 -7.39 -3.61 2.57
C LEU A 26 -8.61 -3.56 3.51
N MET A 27 -9.82 -3.68 2.97
CA MET A 27 -11.04 -3.77 3.77
C MET A 27 -11.10 -5.06 4.61
N LEU A 28 -10.48 -6.13 4.14
CA LEU A 28 -10.47 -7.46 4.78
C LEU A 28 -9.26 -7.71 5.68
N GLN A 29 -8.54 -6.66 6.07
CA GLN A 29 -7.43 -6.81 6.99
C GLN A 29 -7.89 -7.25 8.38
N SER A 30 -7.09 -8.08 9.05
CA SER A 30 -7.28 -8.45 10.46
C SER A 30 -6.98 -7.29 11.44
N TYR A 31 -6.43 -6.21 10.93
CA TYR A 31 -6.15 -4.99 11.67
C TYR A 31 -7.45 -4.23 12.01
N PRO A 32 -7.57 -3.61 13.20
CA PRO A 32 -8.80 -2.91 13.58
C PRO A 32 -9.19 -1.82 12.58
N ALA A 33 -10.39 -1.90 12.02
CA ALA A 33 -10.91 -0.97 11.02
C ALA A 33 -10.88 0.48 11.52
N THR A 34 -11.17 0.70 12.81
CA THR A 34 -11.13 2.02 13.45
C THR A 34 -9.72 2.63 13.56
N ALA A 35 -8.68 1.79 13.41
CA ALA A 35 -7.29 2.22 13.41
C ALA A 35 -6.67 2.23 12.00
N HIS A 36 -7.49 2.06 10.94
CA HIS A 36 -7.03 2.02 9.56
C HIS A 36 -7.81 3.01 8.69
N GLN A 37 -7.10 3.93 8.06
CA GLN A 37 -7.61 4.88 7.07
C GLN A 37 -7.04 4.56 5.70
N ILE A 38 -7.83 4.64 4.64
CA ILE A 38 -7.40 4.41 3.25
C ILE A 38 -7.63 5.70 2.47
N LEU A 39 -6.56 6.27 1.94
CA LEU A 39 -6.57 7.45 1.10
C LEU A 39 -6.28 7.03 -0.35
N VAL A 40 -7.27 7.12 -1.22
CA VAL A 40 -7.12 6.92 -2.67
C VAL A 40 -6.99 8.28 -3.32
N ILE A 41 -5.91 8.51 -4.03
CA ILE A 41 -5.60 9.81 -4.62
C ILE A 41 -5.60 9.68 -6.14
N ASP A 42 -6.72 10.04 -6.75
CA ASP A 42 -6.97 9.89 -8.18
C ASP A 42 -6.35 10.99 -9.01
N GLY A 43 -5.58 10.61 -10.03
CA GLY A 43 -4.92 11.49 -10.99
C GLY A 43 -5.81 11.96 -12.15
N GLY A 44 -7.13 11.97 -11.98
CA GLY A 44 -8.09 12.32 -13.03
C GLY A 44 -8.32 11.13 -13.97
N SER A 45 -8.71 10.00 -13.42
CA SER A 45 -9.14 8.82 -14.18
C SER A 45 -10.40 9.13 -15.00
N THR A 46 -10.49 8.53 -16.17
CA THR A 46 -11.61 8.67 -17.11
C THR A 46 -12.31 7.34 -17.38
N ASP A 47 -11.82 6.29 -16.77
CA ASP A 47 -12.42 4.96 -16.71
C ASP A 47 -13.32 4.83 -15.46
N SER A 48 -13.73 3.62 -15.11
CA SER A 48 -14.60 3.37 -13.96
C SER A 48 -13.88 3.38 -12.59
N THR A 49 -12.63 3.84 -12.53
CA THR A 49 -11.82 3.82 -11.28
C THR A 49 -12.53 4.58 -10.14
N VAL A 50 -12.97 5.81 -10.40
CA VAL A 50 -13.60 6.69 -9.40
C VAL A 50 -14.91 6.09 -8.89
N GLU A 51 -15.77 5.61 -9.79
CA GLU A 51 -17.06 4.98 -9.44
C GLU A 51 -16.87 3.72 -8.59
N ILE A 52 -15.83 2.92 -8.88
CA ILE A 52 -15.49 1.73 -8.08
C ILE A 52 -15.06 2.13 -6.67
N VAL A 53 -14.20 3.13 -6.53
CA VAL A 53 -13.73 3.63 -5.23
C VAL A 53 -14.90 4.16 -4.40
N ASP A 54 -15.76 5.00 -4.98
CA ASP A 54 -16.94 5.55 -4.31
C ASP A 54 -17.91 4.47 -3.84
N ARG A 55 -18.13 3.45 -4.65
CA ARG A 55 -18.97 2.30 -4.29
C ARG A 55 -18.38 1.56 -3.11
N LEU A 56 -17.07 1.27 -3.13
CA LEU A 56 -16.41 0.55 -2.04
C LEU A 56 -16.29 1.38 -0.77
N ALA A 57 -16.16 2.70 -0.87
CA ALA A 57 -16.19 3.58 0.29
C ALA A 57 -17.57 3.57 1.01
N LYS A 58 -18.66 3.45 0.25
CA LYS A 58 -20.02 3.27 0.83
C LYS A 58 -20.15 1.89 1.46
N GLU A 59 -19.75 0.84 0.74
CA GLU A 59 -19.79 -0.55 1.24
C GLU A 59 -18.98 -0.68 2.54
N SER A 60 -17.78 -0.11 2.61
CA SER A 60 -16.94 -0.15 3.81
C SER A 60 -17.64 0.48 5.01
N ARG A 61 -18.29 1.63 4.83
CA ARG A 61 -19.05 2.29 5.91
C ARG A 61 -20.24 1.46 6.39
N GLU A 62 -20.95 0.81 5.48
CA GLU A 62 -22.10 -0.05 5.81
C GLU A 62 -21.68 -1.31 6.58
N LEU A 63 -20.44 -1.75 6.42
CA LEU A 63 -19.86 -2.93 7.07
C LEU A 63 -18.99 -2.61 8.29
N ASP A 64 -19.03 -1.37 8.78
CA ASP A 64 -18.13 -0.89 9.84
C ASP A 64 -16.62 -1.15 9.53
N GLY A 65 -16.28 -1.08 8.26
CA GLY A 65 -14.93 -1.26 7.74
C GLY A 65 -14.05 0.00 7.90
N PRO A 66 -12.81 -0.02 7.37
CA PRO A 66 -11.92 1.13 7.42
C PRO A 66 -12.47 2.32 6.61
N GLU A 67 -12.15 3.53 7.07
CA GLU A 67 -12.52 4.74 6.34
C GLU A 67 -11.79 4.81 4.99
N ILE A 68 -12.53 4.95 3.88
CA ILE A 68 -11.97 5.15 2.55
C ILE A 68 -12.32 6.56 2.09
N ILE A 69 -11.30 7.36 1.77
CA ILE A 69 -11.43 8.72 1.26
C ILE A 69 -10.84 8.79 -0.14
N LEU A 70 -11.62 9.29 -1.09
CA LEU A 70 -11.18 9.59 -2.45
C LEU A 70 -10.79 11.07 -2.53
N LEU A 71 -9.59 11.34 -3.02
CA LEU A 71 -9.04 12.70 -3.23
C LEU A 71 -8.67 12.89 -4.69
N GLU A 72 -8.93 14.08 -5.22
CA GLU A 72 -8.52 14.45 -6.56
C GLU A 72 -7.09 15.02 -6.58
N ASN A 73 -6.25 14.52 -7.49
CA ASN A 73 -4.90 15.01 -7.75
C ASN A 73 -4.79 15.61 -9.16
N PRO A 74 -5.19 16.87 -9.38
CA PRO A 74 -5.16 17.49 -10.70
C PRO A 74 -3.75 17.60 -11.29
N ALA A 75 -2.72 17.55 -10.47
CA ALA A 75 -1.33 17.57 -10.91
C ALA A 75 -0.86 16.26 -11.55
N ARG A 76 -1.56 15.14 -11.33
CA ARG A 76 -1.30 13.78 -11.88
C ARG A 76 0.05 13.16 -11.54
N PHE A 77 0.89 13.82 -10.75
CA PHE A 77 2.18 13.29 -10.32
C PHE A 77 2.10 12.63 -8.95
N VAL A 78 2.74 11.47 -8.80
CA VAL A 78 2.77 10.70 -7.54
C VAL A 78 3.30 11.53 -6.35
N PRO A 79 4.36 12.36 -6.47
CA PRO A 79 4.79 13.21 -5.35
C PRO A 79 3.70 14.18 -4.86
N HIS A 80 2.88 14.74 -5.77
CA HIS A 80 1.75 15.58 -5.39
C HIS A 80 0.66 14.79 -4.67
N ALA A 81 0.37 13.58 -5.15
CA ALA A 81 -0.59 12.69 -4.49
C ALA A 81 -0.15 12.38 -3.05
N ARG A 82 1.14 12.08 -2.83
CA ARG A 82 1.70 11.85 -1.50
C ARG A 82 1.57 13.06 -0.59
N ASN A 83 1.94 14.25 -1.08
CA ASN A 83 1.83 15.48 -0.32
C ASN A 83 0.38 15.78 0.04
N LEU A 84 -0.55 15.63 -0.91
CA LEU A 84 -1.97 15.81 -0.66
C LEU A 84 -2.48 14.82 0.41
N ALA A 85 -2.09 13.55 0.31
CA ALA A 85 -2.48 12.55 1.31
C ALA A 85 -2.03 12.93 2.74
N LEU A 86 -0.84 13.53 2.90
CA LEU A 86 -0.34 13.97 4.22
C LEU A 86 -1.24 15.03 4.87
N GLU A 87 -1.94 15.86 4.08
CA GLU A 87 -2.86 16.88 4.59
C GLU A 87 -4.17 16.28 5.13
N TYR A 88 -4.50 15.05 4.71
CA TYR A 88 -5.72 14.33 5.10
C TYR A 88 -5.48 13.21 6.12
N LEU A 89 -4.24 13.06 6.60
CA LEU A 89 -3.96 12.11 7.67
C LEU A 89 -4.67 12.52 8.95
N GLN A 90 -5.21 11.53 9.66
CA GLN A 90 -5.70 11.77 11.02
C GLN A 90 -4.53 12.14 11.95
N PRO A 91 -4.74 13.06 12.92
CA PRO A 91 -3.65 13.62 13.74
C PRO A 91 -2.83 12.59 14.52
N ASP A 92 -3.40 11.44 14.83
CA ASP A 92 -2.81 10.34 15.57
C ASP A 92 -2.25 9.21 14.68
N THR A 93 -2.11 9.46 13.36
CA THR A 93 -1.50 8.51 12.43
C THR A 93 -0.03 8.29 12.77
N GLU A 94 0.33 7.03 13.10
CA GLU A 94 1.69 6.65 13.47
C GLU A 94 2.46 6.04 12.29
N TYR A 95 1.76 5.33 11.41
CA TYR A 95 2.37 4.63 10.29
C TYR A 95 1.66 4.92 8.97
N ILE A 96 2.44 5.00 7.90
CA ILE A 96 1.93 5.11 6.53
C ILE A 96 2.32 3.85 5.77
N LEU A 97 1.34 3.21 5.14
CA LEU A 97 1.52 2.16 4.16
C LEU A 97 1.33 2.76 2.76
N GLU A 98 2.33 2.71 1.91
CA GLU A 98 2.20 3.12 0.52
C GLU A 98 1.94 1.89 -0.36
N MET A 99 0.88 1.96 -1.16
CA MET A 99 0.49 0.94 -2.13
C MET A 99 0.22 1.54 -3.50
N ILE A 100 0.14 0.69 -4.51
CA ILE A 100 -0.26 1.03 -5.88
C ILE A 100 -1.61 0.37 -6.18
N GLY A 101 -2.43 0.98 -7.06
CA GLY A 101 -3.81 0.55 -7.33
C GLY A 101 -3.97 -0.87 -7.85
N HIS A 102 -2.93 -1.46 -8.43
CA HIS A 102 -2.90 -2.84 -8.93
C HIS A 102 -2.16 -3.84 -8.03
N ALA A 103 -1.96 -3.52 -6.76
CA ALA A 103 -1.43 -4.44 -5.76
C ALA A 103 -2.53 -4.92 -4.81
N TRP A 104 -2.35 -6.07 -4.20
CA TRP A 104 -3.18 -6.58 -3.11
C TRP A 104 -2.30 -7.23 -2.05
N VAL A 105 -2.82 -7.37 -0.85
CA VAL A 105 -2.08 -7.84 0.31
C VAL A 105 -2.84 -8.94 1.07
N PRO A 106 -2.14 -9.87 1.76
CA PRO A 106 -2.76 -10.83 2.66
C PRO A 106 -3.55 -10.13 3.78
N ALA A 107 -4.50 -10.85 4.39
CA ALA A 107 -5.37 -10.30 5.42
C ALA A 107 -4.65 -9.86 6.71
N ASP A 108 -3.48 -10.37 6.99
CA ASP A 108 -2.65 -10.06 8.17
C ASP A 108 -1.52 -9.06 7.88
N HIS A 109 -1.49 -8.50 6.67
CA HIS A 109 -0.37 -7.69 6.20
C HIS A 109 -0.09 -6.46 7.07
N ILE A 110 -1.12 -5.69 7.42
CA ILE A 110 -0.96 -4.48 8.24
C ILE A 110 -0.50 -4.88 9.65
N GLN A 111 -1.12 -5.89 10.24
CA GLN A 111 -0.78 -6.38 11.57
C GLN A 111 0.70 -6.79 11.66
N ILE A 112 1.14 -7.65 10.75
CA ILE A 112 2.55 -8.11 10.70
C ILE A 112 3.51 -6.95 10.52
N ARG A 113 3.14 -5.96 9.72
CA ARG A 113 3.98 -4.78 9.47
C ARG A 113 4.16 -3.91 10.71
N VAL A 114 3.07 -3.61 11.38
CA VAL A 114 3.08 -2.81 12.61
C VAL A 114 3.91 -3.52 13.68
N GLU A 115 3.65 -4.81 13.93
CA GLU A 115 4.41 -5.61 14.89
C GLU A 115 5.90 -5.65 14.57
N ARG A 116 6.25 -5.85 13.29
CA ARG A 116 7.64 -5.88 12.84
C ARG A 116 8.34 -4.54 13.04
N MET A 117 7.65 -3.43 12.72
CA MET A 117 8.14 -2.08 12.90
C MET A 117 8.44 -1.82 14.38
N GLN A 118 7.46 -2.07 15.25
CA GLN A 118 7.58 -1.88 16.71
C GLN A 118 8.70 -2.76 17.30
N LYS A 119 8.80 -4.02 16.88
CA LYS A 119 9.86 -4.92 17.31
C LYS A 119 11.24 -4.37 16.98
N ILE A 120 11.47 -3.96 15.72
CA ILE A 120 12.76 -3.41 15.29
C ILE A 120 13.08 -2.12 16.04
N GLU A 121 12.12 -1.21 16.19
CA GLU A 121 12.27 0.05 16.93
C GLU A 121 12.62 -0.22 18.40
N GLY A 122 12.00 -1.22 19.02
CA GLY A 122 12.32 -1.64 20.39
C GLY A 122 13.74 -2.23 20.52
N GLU A 123 14.17 -3.03 19.55
CA GLU A 123 15.51 -3.64 19.55
C GLU A 123 16.63 -2.59 19.36
N ILE A 124 16.40 -1.57 18.53
CA ILE A 124 17.40 -0.53 18.23
C ILE A 124 17.27 0.72 19.10
N GLY A 125 16.21 0.84 19.90
CA GLY A 125 15.95 1.96 20.81
C GLY A 125 15.67 3.30 20.12
N ARG A 126 15.22 3.30 18.85
CA ARG A 126 14.87 4.51 18.09
C ARG A 126 13.86 4.21 16.98
N LYS A 127 13.16 5.24 16.53
CA LYS A 127 12.28 5.14 15.36
C LYS A 127 13.08 4.85 14.08
N ILE A 128 12.49 4.07 13.19
CA ILE A 128 13.05 3.77 11.86
C ILE A 128 12.25 4.48 10.77
N GLY A 129 12.93 4.85 9.69
CA GLY A 129 12.31 5.62 8.59
C GLY A 129 11.37 4.80 7.72
N GLY A 130 11.47 3.48 7.71
CA GLY A 130 10.59 2.63 6.91
C GLY A 130 10.96 1.17 6.89
N LEU A 131 9.97 0.36 6.49
CA LEU A 131 10.08 -1.09 6.34
C LEU A 131 9.64 -1.47 4.92
N GLY A 132 10.56 -1.94 4.09
CA GLY A 132 10.28 -2.39 2.72
C GLY A 132 9.52 -3.72 2.69
N SER A 133 8.67 -3.90 1.67
CA SER A 133 8.03 -5.18 1.35
C SER A 133 8.81 -5.94 0.30
N ILE A 134 8.79 -7.26 0.40
CA ILE A 134 9.13 -8.12 -0.73
C ILE A 134 7.87 -8.25 -1.58
N VAL A 135 7.98 -8.01 -2.87
CA VAL A 135 6.92 -8.30 -3.84
C VAL A 135 6.96 -9.79 -4.14
N ILE A 136 5.88 -10.49 -3.84
CA ILE A 136 5.70 -11.89 -4.20
C ILE A 136 5.18 -11.93 -5.64
N GLU A 137 5.49 -12.98 -6.37
CA GLU A 137 5.01 -13.20 -7.74
C GLU A 137 3.48 -13.14 -7.82
N SER A 138 2.98 -12.64 -8.97
CA SER A 138 1.55 -12.60 -9.23
C SER A 138 0.97 -14.03 -9.26
N ASP A 139 -0.18 -14.22 -8.63
CA ASP A 139 -0.99 -15.44 -8.75
C ASP A 139 -1.75 -15.53 -10.08
N LEU A 140 -1.67 -14.49 -10.91
CA LEU A 140 -2.26 -14.46 -12.24
C LEU A 140 -1.33 -15.13 -13.26
N PRO A 141 -1.89 -15.87 -14.25
CA PRO A 141 -1.10 -16.50 -15.28
C PRO A 141 -0.39 -15.46 -16.16
N LEU A 142 0.92 -15.35 -15.98
CA LEU A 142 1.73 -14.43 -16.76
C LEU A 142 1.91 -14.89 -18.20
N GLN A 143 1.78 -13.96 -19.14
CA GLN A 143 2.20 -14.15 -20.52
C GLN A 143 3.73 -14.33 -20.61
N LYS A 144 4.24 -14.83 -21.73
CA LYS A 144 5.68 -15.10 -21.94
C LYS A 144 6.58 -13.91 -21.58
N VAL A 145 6.17 -12.69 -21.94
CA VAL A 145 6.92 -11.46 -21.65
C VAL A 145 6.95 -11.19 -20.14
N GLY A 146 5.82 -11.36 -19.44
CA GLY A 146 5.76 -11.22 -17.99
C GLY A 146 6.72 -12.17 -17.28
N LYS A 147 6.78 -13.44 -17.70
CA LYS A 147 7.74 -14.40 -17.14
C LYS A 147 9.21 -14.01 -17.35
N TRP A 148 9.53 -13.40 -18.49
CA TRP A 148 10.89 -12.89 -18.73
C TRP A 148 11.22 -11.68 -17.85
N ILE A 149 10.26 -10.78 -17.68
CA ILE A 149 10.42 -9.63 -16.76
C ILE A 149 10.65 -10.13 -15.33
N GLU A 150 9.83 -11.04 -14.82
CA GLU A 150 10.03 -11.64 -13.50
C GLU A 150 11.39 -12.33 -13.35
N ALA A 151 11.77 -13.16 -14.32
CA ALA A 151 13.06 -13.84 -14.31
C ALA A 151 14.22 -12.82 -14.29
N THR A 152 14.09 -11.72 -15.02
CA THR A 152 15.11 -10.64 -15.03
C THR A 152 15.17 -9.91 -13.70
N LEU A 153 14.02 -9.56 -13.13
CA LEU A 153 13.94 -8.83 -11.84
C LEU A 153 14.38 -9.69 -10.65
N SER A 154 14.17 -11.01 -10.72
CA SER A 154 14.57 -11.96 -9.66
C SER A 154 16.00 -12.46 -9.78
N CYS A 155 16.69 -12.21 -10.92
CA CYS A 155 18.06 -12.65 -11.08
C CYS A 155 19.05 -11.74 -10.30
N PRO A 156 20.17 -12.29 -9.78
CA PRO A 156 21.15 -11.52 -9.02
C PRO A 156 21.79 -10.35 -9.80
N LEU A 157 21.76 -10.37 -11.12
CA LEU A 157 22.32 -9.35 -12.01
C LEU A 157 21.28 -8.29 -12.40
N GLY A 158 19.98 -8.60 -12.37
CA GLY A 158 18.88 -7.69 -12.74
C GLY A 158 18.42 -6.76 -11.63
N GLY A 159 18.73 -7.11 -10.38
CA GLY A 159 18.40 -6.27 -9.23
C GLY A 159 19.54 -5.35 -8.89
N SER A 160 19.39 -4.01 -9.07
CA SER A 160 20.31 -3.10 -8.42
C SER A 160 20.26 -3.33 -6.91
N GLY A 161 21.44 -3.35 -6.25
CA GLY A 161 21.52 -3.59 -4.79
C GLY A 161 20.72 -2.61 -3.92
N GLN A 162 20.15 -1.56 -4.53
CA GLN A 162 19.31 -0.54 -3.89
C GLN A 162 17.82 -0.94 -3.82
N PHE A 163 17.34 -1.85 -4.70
CA PHE A 163 15.96 -2.30 -4.68
C PHE A 163 15.88 -3.67 -4.01
N ALA A 164 15.55 -3.69 -2.72
CA ALA A 164 15.37 -4.90 -1.93
C ALA A 164 14.11 -5.74 -2.32
N ARG A 165 13.51 -5.45 -3.49
CA ARG A 165 12.24 -6.09 -3.90
C ARG A 165 12.29 -7.62 -3.91
N PHE A 166 13.47 -8.20 -4.11
CA PHE A 166 13.67 -9.65 -4.28
C PHE A 166 14.75 -10.24 -3.38
N LYS A 167 15.26 -9.50 -2.38
CA LYS A 167 16.25 -10.02 -1.44
C LYS A 167 15.58 -10.54 -0.17
N LYS A 168 16.09 -11.69 0.30
CA LYS A 168 15.76 -12.23 1.63
C LYS A 168 15.98 -11.19 2.73
N GLU A 169 15.19 -11.30 3.80
CA GLU A 169 15.16 -10.44 4.97
C GLU A 169 16.55 -9.99 5.47
N GLY A 170 16.68 -8.72 5.73
CA GLY A 170 17.86 -8.13 6.36
C GLY A 170 17.88 -6.61 6.28
N PRO A 171 18.62 -5.94 7.17
CA PRO A 171 18.76 -4.48 7.12
C PRO A 171 19.49 -4.07 5.84
N THR A 172 18.89 -3.17 5.06
CA THR A 172 19.60 -2.48 3.99
C THR A 172 20.32 -1.28 4.59
N LYS A 173 21.64 -1.21 4.42
CA LYS A 173 22.37 0.04 4.68
C LYS A 173 22.04 1.01 3.55
N THR A 174 21.33 2.08 3.85
CA THR A 174 21.32 3.27 3.00
C THR A 174 22.71 3.90 3.02
N PRO A 175 23.23 4.35 1.88
CA PRO A 175 24.50 5.07 1.82
C PRO A 175 24.46 6.37 2.61
#